data_25c7e35706323324c7736bf8437ac0c1
#
_entry.id   25c7e35706323324c7736bf8437ac0c1
#
_cell.length_a   1.000
_cell.length_b   1.000
_cell.length_c   1.000
_cell.angle_alpha   90.00
_cell.angle_beta   90.00
_cell.angle_gamma   90.00
#
_symmetry.space_group_name_H-M   'P 1'
#
loop_
_entity.id
_entity.type
_entity.pdbx_description
1 polymer ?
#
loop_
_entity_poly.entity_id
_entity_poly.type
_entity_poly.pdbx_seq_one_letter_code
_entity_poly.pdbx_strand_id
1 'polypeptide(L)'
;MSELYKEAALLLHKLQQRQGGLKSLAYAESTMHKRSSFALVCETLRYTPLIRELLAAVPACHKALKMRKDTKDPPALVLVALYDLLFGLQKVQGGGYVKKALVQHQTTFRAVLARLKIRHKVATNEALLPPENRQQHLALPRYVRVNTLLASREEVEAFTRECDAKQDGHVRDVLVLPSGTELHEHEMVKSGKLVLQDKASCFPSFVLHGEHSDAKDNQGDVIDACAAPGNKTSHVAMLLQQQEEDEEGEGGTRAQRRVFAFDRSPKRLELLKRRMQLAGAADRVQAELQSFLDVSVDDKMYRNVRSILLDPSCSGSGMTNRLDHLLDIAGARDTTLESGDNAEDEDEKTTKRLQSLADFQLEALRKAFSFLQVERVVYSTCSIFEKEDEEVVAAALKSDENVRAARPFVLKPALRSWPRRGLEVAGLSAEQAAALVRADGLKDSTNGFFVAYFERIDTAEGAVDQENRKTTKRLTDASTEVALTSVCTQAEATIVCKKRKMLSATQKQNRKRRKREKRKKRDTPKSSESVVDEEEG
;
A
#
# COMPACT_ATOMS: atom_id res chain seq x y z
N MET A 1 -21.75 -31.21 3.05
CA MET A 1 -20.52 -30.43 3.03
C MET A 1 -19.85 -30.55 4.39
N SER A 2 -18.51 -30.53 4.45
CA SER A 2 -17.77 -30.56 5.72
C SER A 2 -18.06 -29.31 6.56
N GLU A 3 -17.85 -29.40 7.88
CA GLU A 3 -18.01 -28.24 8.78
C GLU A 3 -17.02 -27.12 8.41
N LEU A 4 -15.79 -27.48 8.05
CA LEU A 4 -14.79 -26.51 7.56
C LEU A 4 -15.32 -25.69 6.37
N TYR A 5 -15.99 -26.32 5.39
CA TYR A 5 -16.52 -25.59 4.23
C TYR A 5 -17.69 -24.69 4.58
N LYS A 6 -18.55 -25.12 5.51
CA LYS A 6 -19.64 -24.27 6.00
C LYS A 6 -19.11 -23.05 6.73
N GLU A 7 -18.12 -23.26 7.57
CA GLU A 7 -17.46 -22.19 8.31
C GLU A 7 -16.73 -21.21 7.38
N ALA A 8 -15.92 -21.72 6.44
CA ALA A 8 -15.24 -20.88 5.45
C ALA A 8 -16.25 -20.11 4.58
N ALA A 9 -17.35 -20.71 4.18
CA ALA A 9 -18.40 -20.05 3.42
C ALA A 9 -19.11 -18.96 4.24
N LEU A 10 -19.34 -19.19 5.53
CA LEU A 10 -19.92 -18.18 6.42
C LEU A 10 -18.97 -16.99 6.62
N LEU A 11 -17.68 -17.27 6.80
CA LEU A 11 -16.64 -16.22 6.89
C LEU A 11 -16.57 -15.40 5.60
N LEU A 12 -16.54 -16.07 4.45
CA LEU A 12 -16.52 -15.41 3.14
C LEU A 12 -17.78 -14.56 2.93
N HIS A 13 -18.95 -15.06 3.32
CA HIS A 13 -20.20 -14.31 3.25
C HIS A 13 -20.22 -13.07 4.15
N LYS A 14 -19.79 -13.19 5.41
CA LYS A 14 -19.65 -12.04 6.34
C LYS A 14 -18.68 -11.01 5.80
N LEU A 15 -17.59 -11.47 5.20
CA LEU A 15 -16.58 -10.62 4.59
C LEU A 15 -17.14 -9.86 3.38
N GLN A 16 -17.89 -10.53 2.50
CA GLN A 16 -18.60 -9.89 1.37
C GLN A 16 -19.63 -8.84 1.86
N GLN A 17 -20.26 -9.08 3.01
CA GLN A 17 -21.15 -8.11 3.65
C GLN A 17 -20.41 -7.03 4.46
N ARG A 18 -19.07 -7.00 4.43
CA ARG A 18 -18.23 -6.02 5.17
C ARG A 18 -18.48 -6.00 6.68
N GLN A 19 -18.86 -7.12 7.27
CA GLN A 19 -19.12 -7.24 8.72
C GLN A 19 -17.85 -7.29 9.57
N GLY A 20 -16.67 -7.25 8.97
CA GLY A 20 -15.36 -7.22 9.64
C GLY A 20 -14.24 -7.63 8.69
N GLY A 21 -12.97 -7.41 9.09
CA GLY A 21 -11.81 -7.87 8.34
C GLY A 21 -11.64 -9.40 8.45
N LEU A 22 -11.11 -10.03 7.42
CA LEU A 22 -10.98 -11.50 7.34
C LEU A 22 -10.29 -12.12 8.57
N LYS A 23 -9.19 -11.53 9.02
CA LYS A 23 -8.46 -12.03 10.18
C LYS A 23 -9.29 -11.92 11.47
N SER A 24 -10.01 -10.82 11.67
CA SER A 24 -10.89 -10.61 12.82
C SER A 24 -12.04 -11.62 12.84
N LEU A 25 -12.65 -11.89 11.70
CA LEU A 25 -13.74 -12.87 11.57
C LEU A 25 -13.24 -14.30 11.76
N ALA A 26 -12.12 -14.66 11.16
CA ALA A 26 -11.57 -16.02 11.21
C ALA A 26 -11.04 -16.42 12.58
N TYR A 27 -10.55 -15.46 13.37
CA TYR A 27 -10.02 -15.71 14.71
C TYR A 27 -11.00 -15.37 15.84
N ALA A 28 -12.26 -15.06 15.51
CA ALA A 28 -13.31 -14.90 16.51
C ALA A 28 -13.50 -16.17 17.35
N GLU A 29 -14.01 -16.03 18.57
CA GLU A 29 -14.27 -17.17 19.48
C GLU A 29 -15.25 -18.17 18.88
N SER A 30 -16.20 -17.70 18.07
CA SER A 30 -17.20 -18.53 17.37
C SER A 30 -16.66 -19.40 16.24
N THR A 31 -15.38 -19.22 15.84
CA THR A 31 -14.76 -19.96 14.74
C THR A 31 -13.99 -21.15 15.29
N MET A 32 -14.37 -22.36 14.87
CA MET A 32 -13.77 -23.62 15.37
C MET A 32 -12.44 -23.94 14.66
N HIS A 33 -12.41 -23.84 13.32
CA HIS A 33 -11.24 -24.20 12.51
C HIS A 33 -10.45 -22.95 12.07
N LYS A 34 -10.07 -22.11 13.01
CA LYS A 34 -9.50 -20.76 12.79
C LYS A 34 -8.48 -20.69 11.65
N ARG A 35 -7.39 -21.47 11.73
CA ARG A 35 -6.30 -21.48 10.74
C ARG A 35 -6.74 -22.03 9.38
N SER A 36 -7.44 -23.16 9.40
CA SER A 36 -7.85 -23.85 8.16
C SER A 36 -8.93 -23.07 7.41
N SER A 37 -9.92 -22.50 8.12
CA SER A 37 -10.94 -21.65 7.53
C SER A 37 -10.35 -20.37 6.98
N PHE A 38 -9.42 -19.74 7.71
CA PHE A 38 -8.69 -18.56 7.23
C PHE A 38 -7.95 -18.84 5.93
N ALA A 39 -7.12 -19.90 5.90
CA ALA A 39 -6.34 -20.29 4.72
C ALA A 39 -7.26 -20.60 3.51
N LEU A 40 -8.35 -21.34 3.74
CA LEU A 40 -9.29 -21.72 2.68
C LEU A 40 -10.02 -20.49 2.11
N VAL A 41 -10.41 -19.52 2.95
CA VAL A 41 -11.04 -18.27 2.49
C VAL A 41 -10.04 -17.43 1.71
N CYS A 42 -8.80 -17.30 2.20
CA CYS A 42 -7.73 -16.58 1.50
C CYS A 42 -7.54 -17.08 0.08
N GLU A 43 -7.36 -18.39 -0.07
CA GLU A 43 -7.14 -19.00 -1.38
C GLU A 43 -8.39 -18.92 -2.27
N THR A 44 -9.59 -19.10 -1.69
CA THR A 44 -10.84 -18.92 -2.43
C THR A 44 -10.96 -17.51 -2.99
N LEU A 45 -10.65 -16.49 -2.21
CA LEU A 45 -10.66 -15.08 -2.65
C LEU A 45 -9.70 -14.85 -3.82
N ARG A 46 -8.49 -15.38 -3.73
CA ARG A 46 -7.49 -15.25 -4.80
C ARG A 46 -7.99 -15.81 -6.12
N TYR A 47 -8.63 -16.98 -6.09
CA TYR A 47 -9.14 -17.65 -7.27
C TYR A 47 -10.56 -17.25 -7.67
N THR A 48 -11.23 -16.39 -6.91
CA THR A 48 -12.63 -15.98 -7.19
C THR A 48 -12.84 -15.44 -8.60
N PRO A 49 -11.98 -14.58 -9.19
CA PRO A 49 -12.15 -14.11 -10.56
C PRO A 49 -12.16 -15.28 -11.58
N LEU A 50 -11.21 -16.19 -11.45
CA LEU A 50 -11.11 -17.36 -12.33
C LEU A 50 -12.28 -18.34 -12.11
N ILE A 51 -12.72 -18.53 -10.86
CA ILE A 51 -13.88 -19.37 -10.52
C ILE A 51 -15.16 -18.83 -11.15
N ARG A 52 -15.37 -17.51 -11.13
CA ARG A 52 -16.52 -16.87 -11.79
C ARG A 52 -16.49 -17.09 -13.30
N GLU A 53 -15.35 -16.91 -13.95
CA GLU A 53 -15.17 -17.17 -15.38
C GLU A 53 -15.46 -18.65 -15.73
N LEU A 54 -14.98 -19.59 -14.92
CA LEU A 54 -15.24 -21.01 -15.09
C LEU A 54 -16.73 -21.37 -14.92
N LEU A 55 -17.39 -20.79 -13.92
CA LEU A 55 -18.83 -20.99 -13.72
C LEU A 55 -19.63 -20.42 -14.91
N ALA A 56 -19.33 -19.22 -15.36
CA ALA A 56 -19.98 -18.61 -16.51
C ALA A 56 -19.82 -19.46 -17.79
N ALA A 57 -18.66 -20.09 -17.96
CA ALA A 57 -18.39 -20.98 -19.10
C ALA A 57 -19.11 -22.35 -19.03
N VAL A 58 -19.74 -22.70 -17.89
CA VAL A 58 -20.46 -23.99 -17.70
C VAL A 58 -21.90 -23.75 -17.22
N PRO A 59 -22.81 -23.23 -18.07
CA PRO A 59 -24.18 -22.88 -17.68
C PRO A 59 -25.00 -24.08 -17.17
N ALA A 60 -24.67 -25.30 -17.61
CA ALA A 60 -25.30 -26.52 -17.12
C ALA A 60 -25.09 -26.72 -15.60
N CYS A 61 -23.96 -26.32 -15.08
CA CYS A 61 -23.65 -26.34 -13.65
C CYS A 61 -24.53 -25.36 -12.86
N HIS A 62 -24.79 -24.15 -13.38
CA HIS A 62 -25.70 -23.18 -12.77
C HIS A 62 -27.07 -23.77 -12.55
N LYS A 63 -27.62 -24.49 -13.57
CA LYS A 63 -28.91 -25.17 -13.48
C LYS A 63 -28.89 -26.29 -12.42
N ALA A 64 -27.82 -27.08 -12.37
CA ALA A 64 -27.62 -28.14 -11.38
C ALA A 64 -27.48 -27.58 -9.94
N LEU A 65 -26.89 -26.42 -9.78
CA LEU A 65 -26.74 -25.71 -8.51
C LEU A 65 -28.00 -24.94 -8.11
N LYS A 66 -29.05 -24.91 -8.95
CA LYS A 66 -30.26 -24.11 -8.74
C LYS A 66 -30.01 -22.62 -8.57
N MET A 67 -28.95 -22.12 -9.20
CA MET A 67 -28.60 -20.69 -9.17
C MET A 67 -29.54 -19.92 -10.11
N ARG A 68 -29.97 -18.73 -9.69
CA ARG A 68 -30.77 -17.84 -10.55
C ARG A 68 -29.88 -17.29 -11.66
N LYS A 69 -30.42 -17.10 -12.87
CA LYS A 69 -29.66 -16.56 -14.01
C LYS A 69 -29.11 -15.15 -13.75
N ASP A 70 -29.79 -14.40 -12.90
CA ASP A 70 -29.47 -12.98 -12.57
C ASP A 70 -28.55 -12.84 -11.36
N THR A 71 -28.07 -13.96 -10.78
CA THR A 71 -27.19 -13.90 -9.60
C THR A 71 -25.78 -13.59 -10.07
N LYS A 72 -25.37 -12.34 -9.94
CA LYS A 72 -24.00 -11.88 -10.26
C LYS A 72 -22.94 -12.62 -9.43
N ASP A 73 -23.22 -12.91 -8.16
CA ASP A 73 -22.30 -13.59 -7.26
C ASP A 73 -22.71 -15.01 -6.91
N PRO A 74 -21.86 -16.01 -7.18
CA PRO A 74 -22.08 -17.38 -6.74
C PRO A 74 -22.14 -17.46 -5.21
N PRO A 75 -22.99 -18.34 -4.63
CA PRO A 75 -22.99 -18.54 -3.19
C PRO A 75 -21.59 -18.88 -2.65
N ALA A 76 -21.20 -18.30 -1.53
CA ALA A 76 -19.88 -18.49 -0.93
C ALA A 76 -19.46 -19.96 -0.80
N LEU A 77 -20.43 -20.84 -0.47
CA LEU A 77 -20.20 -22.29 -0.40
C LEU A 77 -19.83 -22.91 -1.76
N VAL A 78 -20.35 -22.38 -2.86
CA VAL A 78 -19.99 -22.84 -4.21
C VAL A 78 -18.58 -22.40 -4.56
N LEU A 79 -18.21 -21.16 -4.23
CA LEU A 79 -16.85 -20.63 -4.44
C LEU A 79 -15.81 -21.48 -3.69
N VAL A 80 -16.02 -21.72 -2.39
CA VAL A 80 -15.13 -22.54 -1.55
C VAL A 80 -15.00 -23.97 -2.08
N ALA A 81 -16.14 -24.61 -2.42
CA ALA A 81 -16.13 -26.00 -2.88
C ALA A 81 -15.51 -26.16 -4.28
N LEU A 82 -15.70 -25.18 -5.18
CA LEU A 82 -15.11 -25.21 -6.52
C LEU A 82 -13.63 -24.89 -6.50
N TYR A 83 -13.19 -23.98 -5.61
CA TYR A 83 -11.76 -23.76 -5.35
C TYR A 83 -11.07 -25.08 -4.99
N ASP A 84 -11.57 -25.78 -3.99
CA ASP A 84 -10.94 -27.01 -3.50
C ASP A 84 -11.01 -28.15 -4.53
N LEU A 85 -12.08 -28.22 -5.32
CA LEU A 85 -12.23 -29.20 -6.39
C LEU A 85 -11.21 -29.04 -7.52
N LEU A 86 -10.85 -27.81 -7.88
CA LEU A 86 -10.03 -27.52 -9.07
C LEU A 86 -8.59 -27.12 -8.73
N PHE A 87 -8.37 -26.44 -7.62
CA PHE A 87 -7.11 -25.78 -7.31
C PHE A 87 -6.49 -26.23 -5.98
N GLY A 88 -7.33 -26.54 -4.97
CA GLY A 88 -6.88 -27.00 -3.65
C GLY A 88 -6.67 -28.52 -3.59
N LEU A 89 -7.42 -29.20 -2.75
CA LEU A 89 -7.32 -30.65 -2.52
C LEU A 89 -7.71 -31.54 -3.73
N GLN A 90 -8.19 -30.94 -4.81
CA GLN A 90 -8.73 -31.59 -6.01
C GLN A 90 -9.91 -32.55 -5.73
N LYS A 91 -10.55 -32.38 -4.59
CA LYS A 91 -11.74 -33.12 -4.16
C LYS A 91 -12.61 -32.27 -3.27
N VAL A 92 -13.94 -32.53 -3.28
CA VAL A 92 -14.88 -31.85 -2.39
C VAL A 92 -15.14 -32.71 -1.17
N GLN A 93 -14.94 -32.18 0.02
CA GLN A 93 -15.17 -32.86 1.30
C GLN A 93 -16.66 -32.86 1.69
N GLY A 94 -17.10 -33.92 2.34
CA GLY A 94 -18.51 -34.08 2.77
C GLY A 94 -19.45 -34.50 1.65
N GLY A 95 -20.75 -34.22 1.79
CA GLY A 95 -21.82 -34.62 0.89
C GLY A 95 -22.78 -33.48 0.55
N GLY A 96 -23.84 -33.77 -0.19
CA GLY A 96 -24.92 -32.84 -0.54
C GLY A 96 -25.01 -32.49 -2.02
N TYR A 97 -26.04 -31.70 -2.38
CA TYR A 97 -26.35 -31.39 -3.79
C TYR A 97 -25.26 -30.57 -4.48
N VAL A 98 -24.63 -29.63 -3.75
CA VAL A 98 -23.51 -28.79 -4.28
C VAL A 98 -22.34 -29.68 -4.73
N LYS A 99 -21.92 -30.64 -3.88
CA LYS A 99 -20.87 -31.60 -4.27
C LYS A 99 -21.27 -32.38 -5.51
N LYS A 100 -22.51 -32.93 -5.54
CA LYS A 100 -22.98 -33.72 -6.69
C LYS A 100 -22.94 -32.91 -7.98
N ALA A 101 -23.44 -31.67 -7.95
CA ALA A 101 -23.44 -30.77 -9.10
C ALA A 101 -22.04 -30.44 -9.59
N LEU A 102 -21.11 -30.06 -8.67
CA LEU A 102 -19.73 -29.69 -9.03
C LEU A 102 -18.95 -30.90 -9.58
N VAL A 103 -19.03 -32.05 -8.93
CA VAL A 103 -18.34 -33.29 -9.38
C VAL A 103 -18.87 -33.78 -10.71
N GLN A 104 -20.20 -33.70 -10.96
CA GLN A 104 -20.79 -34.04 -12.25
C GLN A 104 -20.20 -33.23 -13.42
N HIS A 105 -19.84 -31.96 -13.17
CA HIS A 105 -19.28 -31.07 -14.19
C HIS A 105 -17.74 -30.89 -14.10
N GLN A 106 -17.04 -31.67 -13.25
CA GLN A 106 -15.62 -31.52 -13.02
C GLN A 106 -14.77 -31.63 -14.29
N THR A 107 -15.06 -32.60 -15.15
CA THR A 107 -14.37 -32.79 -16.43
C THR A 107 -14.56 -31.58 -17.36
N THR A 108 -15.78 -31.03 -17.38
CA THR A 108 -16.09 -29.83 -18.16
C THR A 108 -15.32 -28.62 -17.65
N PHE A 109 -15.27 -28.40 -16.34
CA PHE A 109 -14.45 -27.34 -15.74
C PHE A 109 -12.97 -27.48 -16.08
N ARG A 110 -12.42 -28.70 -15.97
CA ARG A 110 -11.01 -28.98 -16.34
C ARG A 110 -10.74 -28.70 -17.82
N ALA A 111 -11.69 -29.04 -18.71
CA ALA A 111 -11.55 -28.73 -20.13
C ALA A 111 -11.59 -27.22 -20.41
N VAL A 112 -12.49 -26.48 -19.75
CA VAL A 112 -12.53 -25.01 -19.86
C VAL A 112 -11.22 -24.40 -19.34
N LEU A 113 -10.73 -24.85 -18.19
CA LEU A 113 -9.47 -24.39 -17.61
C LEU A 113 -8.27 -24.63 -18.54
N ALA A 114 -8.22 -25.80 -19.20
CA ALA A 114 -7.20 -26.10 -20.20
C ALA A 114 -7.28 -25.15 -21.42
N ARG A 115 -8.50 -24.85 -21.91
CA ARG A 115 -8.69 -23.89 -23.01
C ARG A 115 -8.27 -22.48 -22.62
N LEU A 116 -8.55 -22.04 -21.38
CA LEU A 116 -8.11 -20.74 -20.87
C LEU A 116 -6.57 -20.66 -20.86
N LYS A 117 -5.89 -21.71 -20.35
CA LYS A 117 -4.43 -21.76 -20.39
C LYS A 117 -3.86 -21.62 -21.80
N ILE A 118 -4.43 -22.32 -22.76
CA ILE A 118 -4.01 -22.26 -24.17
C ILE A 118 -4.26 -20.86 -24.74
N ARG A 119 -5.44 -20.28 -24.50
CA ARG A 119 -5.81 -18.93 -24.95
C ARG A 119 -4.84 -17.87 -24.41
N HIS A 120 -4.51 -17.94 -23.13
CA HIS A 120 -3.61 -16.98 -22.49
C HIS A 120 -2.13 -17.35 -22.60
N LYS A 121 -1.78 -18.47 -23.26
CA LYS A 121 -0.41 -18.97 -23.45
C LYS A 121 0.34 -19.16 -22.13
N VAL A 122 -0.32 -19.66 -21.10
CA VAL A 122 0.23 -19.89 -19.76
C VAL A 122 0.21 -21.37 -19.37
N ALA A 123 1.23 -21.81 -18.61
CA ALA A 123 1.35 -23.19 -18.19
C ALA A 123 0.62 -23.50 -16.87
N THR A 124 0.58 -22.56 -15.92
CA THR A 124 0.06 -22.78 -14.57
C THR A 124 -1.32 -22.16 -14.38
N ASN A 125 -2.09 -22.65 -13.39
CA ASN A 125 -3.37 -22.06 -13.02
C ASN A 125 -3.19 -20.67 -12.43
N GLU A 126 -2.11 -20.46 -11.69
CA GLU A 126 -1.80 -19.20 -11.03
C GLU A 126 -1.49 -18.08 -12.04
N ALA A 127 -0.86 -18.43 -13.17
CA ALA A 127 -0.61 -17.48 -14.24
C ALA A 127 -1.88 -17.00 -14.98
N LEU A 128 -3.04 -17.67 -14.78
CA LEU A 128 -4.36 -17.21 -15.23
C LEU A 128 -4.95 -16.13 -14.33
N LEU A 129 -4.50 -16.06 -13.07
CA LEU A 129 -5.02 -15.06 -12.14
C LEU A 129 -4.61 -13.66 -12.58
N PRO A 130 -5.45 -12.65 -12.29
CA PRO A 130 -5.05 -11.26 -12.41
C PRO A 130 -3.74 -10.98 -11.65
N PRO A 131 -2.89 -10.05 -12.10
CA PRO A 131 -1.59 -9.79 -11.47
C PRO A 131 -1.66 -9.57 -9.96
N GLU A 132 -2.68 -8.86 -9.49
CA GLU A 132 -2.93 -8.57 -8.07
C GLU A 132 -3.41 -9.78 -7.26
N ASN A 133 -3.99 -10.80 -7.91
CA ASN A 133 -4.42 -12.05 -7.28
C ASN A 133 -3.31 -13.12 -7.32
N ARG A 134 -2.27 -12.93 -8.14
CA ARG A 134 -1.13 -13.84 -8.14
C ARG A 134 -0.44 -13.74 -6.79
N GLN A 135 -0.25 -14.87 -6.17
CA GLN A 135 0.65 -14.89 -5.03
C GLN A 135 2.05 -14.62 -5.58
N GLN A 136 2.47 -13.42 -5.47
CA GLN A 136 3.88 -13.21 -5.36
C GLN A 136 4.20 -13.81 -3.99
N HIS A 137 4.83 -14.97 -3.97
CA HIS A 137 5.47 -15.51 -2.77
C HIS A 137 6.65 -14.59 -2.45
N LEU A 138 6.31 -13.37 -2.04
CA LEU A 138 7.21 -12.57 -1.29
C LEU A 138 7.32 -13.29 0.04
N ALA A 139 8.34 -14.11 0.12
CA ALA A 139 8.79 -14.62 1.38
C ALA A 139 9.34 -13.42 2.18
N LEU A 140 8.41 -12.50 2.58
CA LEU A 140 8.80 -11.38 3.38
C LEU A 140 9.52 -11.90 4.63
N PRO A 141 10.64 -11.30 5.00
CA PRO A 141 11.29 -11.60 6.26
C PRO A 141 10.29 -11.45 7.42
N ARG A 142 10.52 -12.16 8.48
CA ARG A 142 9.80 -11.89 9.73
C ARG A 142 10.54 -10.78 10.46
N TYR A 143 9.82 -9.72 10.82
CA TYR A 143 10.36 -8.63 11.61
C TYR A 143 9.87 -8.69 13.04
N VAL A 144 10.76 -8.42 13.99
CA VAL A 144 10.46 -8.24 15.39
C VAL A 144 11.14 -6.99 15.89
N ARG A 145 10.41 -6.18 16.65
CA ARG A 145 10.98 -5.04 17.36
C ARG A 145 11.38 -5.48 18.76
N VAL A 146 12.60 -5.20 19.14
CA VAL A 146 13.09 -5.34 20.50
C VAL A 146 12.43 -4.28 21.37
N ASN A 147 11.90 -4.69 22.52
CA ASN A 147 11.35 -3.78 23.52
C ASN A 147 12.35 -3.61 24.66
N THR A 148 13.15 -2.57 24.60
CA THR A 148 14.22 -2.30 25.56
C THR A 148 13.70 -1.88 26.95
N LEU A 149 12.39 -1.59 27.10
CA LEU A 149 11.77 -1.42 28.41
C LEU A 149 11.83 -2.69 29.26
N LEU A 150 11.89 -3.87 28.62
CA LEU A 150 11.80 -5.18 29.28
C LEU A 150 12.94 -6.13 28.94
N ALA A 151 13.51 -6.04 27.74
CA ALA A 151 14.53 -6.96 27.25
C ALA A 151 15.93 -6.48 27.63
N SER A 152 16.72 -7.34 28.26
CA SER A 152 18.13 -7.07 28.46
C SER A 152 18.93 -7.34 27.18
N ARG A 153 20.12 -6.77 27.11
CA ARG A 153 21.03 -6.96 25.96
C ARG A 153 21.42 -8.43 25.79
N GLU A 154 21.69 -9.12 26.90
CA GLU A 154 22.08 -10.53 26.90
C GLU A 154 20.97 -11.43 26.36
N GLU A 155 19.70 -11.15 26.72
CA GLU A 155 18.54 -11.88 26.21
C GLU A 155 18.36 -11.67 24.70
N VAL A 156 18.55 -10.44 24.21
CA VAL A 156 18.47 -10.12 22.79
C VAL A 156 19.60 -10.79 22.00
N GLU A 157 20.82 -10.81 22.54
CA GLU A 157 21.96 -11.51 21.92
C GLU A 157 21.76 -13.03 21.90
N ALA A 158 21.17 -13.60 22.94
CA ALA A 158 20.82 -15.02 22.97
C ALA A 158 19.75 -15.37 21.93
N PHE A 159 18.66 -14.60 21.86
CA PHE A 159 17.63 -14.74 20.84
C PHE A 159 18.16 -14.61 19.42
N THR A 160 19.04 -13.64 19.20
CA THR A 160 19.63 -13.37 17.89
C THR A 160 20.43 -14.58 17.40
N ARG A 161 21.17 -15.25 18.30
CA ARG A 161 21.94 -16.47 17.98
C ARG A 161 21.01 -17.68 17.77
N GLU A 162 19.98 -17.83 18.60
CA GLU A 162 19.04 -18.94 18.54
C GLU A 162 18.23 -18.94 17.23
N CYS A 163 17.75 -17.78 16.80
CA CYS A 163 16.85 -17.64 15.67
C CYS A 163 17.53 -17.19 14.36
N ASP A 164 18.86 -17.13 14.29
CA ASP A 164 19.62 -16.57 13.16
C ASP A 164 19.08 -15.18 12.73
N ALA A 165 18.73 -14.37 13.72
CA ALA A 165 18.21 -13.03 13.50
C ALA A 165 19.36 -12.07 13.15
N LYS A 166 19.04 -11.04 12.36
CA LYS A 166 20.00 -9.99 11.97
C LYS A 166 19.45 -8.63 12.35
N GLN A 167 20.34 -7.73 12.75
CA GLN A 167 19.97 -6.34 12.97
C GLN A 167 19.49 -5.71 11.66
N ASP A 168 18.38 -4.96 11.70
CA ASP A 168 17.94 -4.17 10.55
C ASP A 168 18.87 -2.98 10.29
N GLY A 169 19.11 -2.70 9.02
CA GLY A 169 20.04 -1.63 8.62
C GLY A 169 19.45 -0.21 8.67
N HIS A 170 18.14 -0.05 8.93
CA HIS A 170 17.46 1.25 8.91
C HIS A 170 16.83 1.63 10.26
N VAL A 171 16.38 0.64 11.02
CA VAL A 171 15.74 0.84 12.33
C VAL A 171 16.49 0.04 13.39
N ARG A 172 17.17 0.73 14.30
CA ARG A 172 18.13 0.14 15.25
C ARG A 172 17.54 -0.92 16.17
N ASP A 173 16.25 -0.84 16.51
CA ASP A 173 15.61 -1.76 17.45
C ASP A 173 14.80 -2.86 16.75
N VAL A 174 15.05 -3.10 15.45
CA VAL A 174 14.37 -4.12 14.66
C VAL A 174 15.32 -5.23 14.27
N LEU A 175 14.89 -6.47 14.49
CA LEU A 175 15.58 -7.68 14.04
C LEU A 175 14.83 -8.29 12.86
N VAL A 176 15.60 -8.80 11.92
CA VAL A 176 15.15 -9.46 10.69
C VAL A 176 15.42 -10.95 10.81
N LEU A 177 14.39 -11.75 10.62
CA LEU A 177 14.46 -13.21 10.67
C LEU A 177 14.06 -13.83 9.30
N PRO A 178 14.44 -15.09 9.06
CA PRO A 178 13.98 -15.80 7.87
C PRO A 178 12.45 -15.79 7.74
N SER A 179 11.98 -15.80 6.48
CA SER A 179 10.55 -15.89 6.21
C SER A 179 9.95 -17.17 6.81
N GLY A 180 8.71 -17.04 7.31
CA GLY A 180 8.01 -18.18 7.90
C GLY A 180 8.43 -18.53 9.33
N THR A 181 9.38 -17.82 9.94
CA THR A 181 9.75 -18.06 11.36
C THR A 181 8.52 -17.87 12.26
N GLU A 182 8.15 -18.92 12.99
CA GLU A 182 7.01 -18.94 13.90
C GLU A 182 7.46 -18.47 15.29
N LEU A 183 6.98 -17.31 15.73
CA LEU A 183 7.38 -16.67 17.00
C LEU A 183 6.21 -16.41 17.95
N HIS A 184 4.97 -16.75 17.56
CA HIS A 184 3.80 -16.43 18.39
C HIS A 184 3.82 -17.12 19.76
N GLU A 185 4.46 -18.29 19.83
CA GLU A 185 4.60 -19.07 21.06
C GLU A 185 5.93 -18.83 21.79
N HIS A 186 6.81 -18.03 21.22
CA HIS A 186 8.11 -17.73 21.80
C HIS A 186 7.97 -16.91 23.08
N GLU A 187 8.73 -17.26 24.12
CA GLU A 187 8.60 -16.68 25.46
C GLU A 187 8.85 -15.17 25.47
N MET A 188 9.86 -14.70 24.74
CA MET A 188 10.14 -13.26 24.63
C MET A 188 9.02 -12.47 23.96
N VAL A 189 8.22 -13.10 23.08
CA VAL A 189 7.04 -12.47 22.47
C VAL A 189 5.87 -12.45 23.46
N LYS A 190 5.65 -13.55 24.20
CA LYS A 190 4.60 -13.67 25.22
C LYS A 190 4.84 -12.73 26.39
N SER A 191 6.09 -12.51 26.76
CA SER A 191 6.48 -11.60 27.85
C SER A 191 6.56 -10.13 27.44
N GLY A 192 6.36 -9.80 26.15
CA GLY A 192 6.42 -8.42 25.66
C GLY A 192 7.82 -7.88 25.43
N LYS A 193 8.87 -8.69 25.61
CA LYS A 193 10.27 -8.33 25.33
C LYS A 193 10.55 -8.16 23.83
N LEU A 194 9.82 -8.92 23.00
CA LEU A 194 9.80 -8.78 21.55
C LEU A 194 8.39 -8.50 21.05
N VAL A 195 8.26 -7.56 20.13
CA VAL A 195 6.99 -7.19 19.51
C VAL A 195 7.00 -7.60 18.04
N LEU A 196 6.04 -8.45 17.64
CA LEU A 196 5.86 -8.79 16.22
C LEU A 196 5.32 -7.57 15.48
N GLN A 197 6.19 -6.88 14.78
CA GLN A 197 5.88 -5.65 14.07
C GLN A 197 6.66 -5.59 12.76
N ASP A 198 5.96 -5.27 11.68
CA ASP A 198 6.60 -5.07 10.37
C ASP A 198 7.55 -3.87 10.42
N LYS A 199 8.65 -3.96 9.69
CA LYS A 199 9.68 -2.91 9.62
C LYS A 199 9.10 -1.55 9.24
N ALA A 200 8.30 -1.49 8.17
CA ALA A 200 7.72 -0.22 7.72
C ALA A 200 6.76 0.38 8.76
N SER A 201 6.09 -0.46 9.56
CA SER A 201 5.26 0.01 10.68
C SER A 201 6.07 0.59 11.84
N CYS A 202 7.39 0.36 11.90
CA CYS A 202 8.28 0.98 12.89
C CYS A 202 8.74 2.39 12.46
N PHE A 203 8.71 2.70 11.16
CA PHE A 203 9.22 3.96 10.63
C PHE A 203 8.64 5.20 11.32
N PRO A 204 7.30 5.35 11.52
CA PRO A 204 6.75 6.58 12.07
C PRO A 204 7.26 6.92 13.46
N SER A 205 7.31 5.95 14.36
CA SER A 205 7.82 6.15 15.71
C SER A 205 9.33 6.43 15.71
N PHE A 206 10.07 5.70 14.87
CA PHE A 206 11.51 5.88 14.73
C PHE A 206 11.87 7.25 14.13
N VAL A 207 11.14 7.72 13.11
CA VAL A 207 11.31 9.07 12.55
C VAL A 207 11.01 10.13 13.59
N LEU A 208 9.97 9.94 14.41
CA LEU A 208 9.57 10.93 15.40
C LEU A 208 10.60 11.07 16.55
N HIS A 209 11.14 9.96 17.06
CA HIS A 209 11.96 9.93 18.28
C HIS A 209 13.25 9.10 18.19
N GLY A 210 13.49 8.36 17.12
CA GLY A 210 14.66 7.51 16.97
C GLY A 210 15.74 8.09 16.05
N GLU A 211 15.37 8.67 14.93
CA GLU A 211 16.29 9.21 13.93
C GLU A 211 16.91 10.55 14.36
N HIS A 212 16.15 11.37 15.09
CA HIS A 212 16.51 12.72 15.50
C HIS A 212 16.71 12.83 17.02
N SER A 213 17.41 11.85 17.63
CA SER A 213 17.63 11.81 19.08
C SER A 213 18.39 13.02 19.62
N ASP A 214 19.24 13.64 18.81
CA ASP A 214 20.13 14.73 19.22
C ASP A 214 19.46 16.12 19.26
N ALA A 215 18.19 16.22 18.86
CA ALA A 215 17.52 17.52 18.81
C ALA A 215 17.08 17.97 20.21
N LYS A 216 17.68 19.06 20.71
CA LYS A 216 17.36 19.69 22.02
C LYS A 216 15.88 20.02 22.21
N ASP A 217 15.11 20.11 21.11
CA ASP A 217 13.68 20.45 21.11
C ASP A 217 12.75 19.22 21.27
N ASN A 218 13.32 18.02 21.51
CA ASN A 218 12.57 16.77 21.63
C ASN A 218 12.01 16.52 23.06
N GLN A 219 11.91 17.55 23.87
CA GLN A 219 11.72 17.48 25.33
C GLN A 219 10.28 17.64 25.79
N GLY A 220 9.32 17.01 25.14
CA GLY A 220 7.91 17.14 25.53
C GLY A 220 7.13 15.84 25.49
N ASP A 221 5.90 15.94 25.98
CA ASP A 221 4.92 14.88 25.88
C ASP A 221 4.57 14.62 24.41
N VAL A 222 4.02 13.45 24.13
CA VAL A 222 3.64 13.00 22.79
C VAL A 222 2.15 12.73 22.73
N ILE A 223 1.50 13.07 21.62
CA ILE A 223 0.18 12.57 21.27
C ILE A 223 0.31 11.46 20.22
N ASP A 224 -0.30 10.30 20.46
CA ASP A 224 -0.61 9.28 19.45
C ASP A 224 -2.10 9.40 19.11
N ALA A 225 -2.39 10.00 17.97
CA ALA A 225 -3.73 10.44 17.60
C ALA A 225 -4.69 9.30 17.20
N CYS A 226 -4.16 8.13 16.79
CA CYS A 226 -4.92 6.96 16.35
C CYS A 226 -4.26 5.67 16.88
N ALA A 227 -4.09 5.58 18.19
CA ALA A 227 -3.12 4.73 18.86
C ALA A 227 -3.35 3.21 18.75
N ALA A 228 -4.61 2.77 18.78
CA ALA A 228 -4.87 1.34 18.81
C ALA A 228 -4.52 0.63 17.50
N PRO A 229 -3.85 -0.53 17.58
CA PRO A 229 -3.73 -1.45 18.70
C PRO A 229 -2.51 -1.24 19.63
N GLY A 230 -1.66 -0.20 19.45
CA GLY A 230 -0.62 0.16 20.39
C GLY A 230 0.82 -0.21 20.01
N ASN A 231 1.08 -0.77 18.84
CA ASN A 231 2.45 -1.13 18.43
C ASN A 231 3.33 0.12 18.26
N LYS A 232 2.82 1.18 17.63
CA LYS A 232 3.54 2.45 17.47
C LYS A 232 3.63 3.21 18.79
N THR A 233 2.54 3.21 19.58
CA THR A 233 2.50 3.82 20.92
C THR A 233 3.57 3.23 21.84
N SER A 234 3.68 1.88 21.92
CA SER A 234 4.73 1.22 22.74
C SER A 234 6.13 1.48 22.21
N HIS A 235 6.28 1.69 20.90
CA HIS A 235 7.56 2.03 20.31
C HIS A 235 7.98 3.47 20.70
N VAL A 236 7.05 4.43 20.62
CA VAL A 236 7.31 5.80 21.10
C VAL A 236 7.66 5.80 22.57
N ALA A 237 6.89 5.10 23.41
CA ALA A 237 7.16 5.02 24.86
C ALA A 237 8.57 4.50 25.17
N MET A 238 9.01 3.48 24.43
CA MET A 238 10.36 2.92 24.52
C MET A 238 11.43 3.92 24.11
N LEU A 239 11.25 4.60 22.97
CA LEU A 239 12.21 5.57 22.47
C LEU A 239 12.34 6.79 23.38
N LEU A 240 11.24 7.24 24.00
CA LEU A 240 11.28 8.32 25.01
C LEU A 240 12.11 7.92 26.23
N GLN A 241 11.98 6.67 26.72
CA GLN A 241 12.80 6.22 27.83
C GLN A 241 14.28 6.14 27.47
N GLN A 242 14.63 5.62 26.29
CA GLN A 242 16.03 5.61 25.84
C GLN A 242 16.62 7.03 25.79
N GLN A 243 15.86 8.03 25.29
CA GLN A 243 16.30 9.41 25.27
C GLN A 243 16.47 10.01 26.67
N GLU A 244 15.57 9.66 27.61
CA GLU A 244 15.69 10.11 29.01
C GLU A 244 16.92 9.51 29.70
N GLU A 245 17.21 8.22 29.49
CA GLU A 245 18.40 7.53 30.00
C GLU A 245 19.69 8.13 29.44
N ASP A 246 19.72 8.45 28.14
CA ASP A 246 20.87 9.13 27.51
C ASP A 246 21.08 10.55 28.08
N GLU A 247 19.99 11.29 28.35
CA GLU A 247 20.03 12.64 28.94
C GLU A 247 20.40 12.63 30.44
N GLU A 248 19.97 11.60 31.22
CA GLU A 248 20.33 11.45 32.65
C GLU A 248 21.83 11.16 32.84
N GLY A 249 22.45 10.47 31.89
CA GLY A 249 23.90 10.26 31.87
C GLY A 249 24.71 11.59 31.81
N GLU A 250 24.07 12.68 31.40
CA GLU A 250 24.62 14.04 31.36
C GLU A 250 24.32 14.87 32.65
N GLY A 251 23.69 14.31 33.67
CA GLY A 251 23.54 14.91 35.02
C GLY A 251 22.23 15.65 35.29
N GLY A 252 21.16 15.35 34.60
CA GLY A 252 19.84 15.99 34.75
C GLY A 252 18.74 15.07 35.23
N THR A 253 18.10 15.34 36.38
CA THR A 253 16.82 14.71 36.77
C THR A 253 15.68 15.39 36.03
N ARG A 254 14.97 14.69 35.14
CA ARG A 254 13.82 15.20 34.40
C ARG A 254 12.52 14.46 34.74
N ALA A 255 11.41 15.17 34.56
CA ALA A 255 10.09 14.54 34.66
C ALA A 255 9.87 13.57 33.49
N GLN A 256 9.35 12.40 33.78
CA GLN A 256 8.98 11.39 32.79
C GLN A 256 8.02 11.97 31.73
N ARG A 257 8.38 11.85 30.46
CA ARG A 257 7.55 12.25 29.32
C ARG A 257 6.39 11.26 29.13
N ARG A 258 5.22 11.78 28.82
CA ARG A 258 3.98 10.97 28.67
C ARG A 258 3.59 10.85 27.21
N VAL A 259 2.84 9.79 26.92
CA VAL A 259 2.17 9.57 25.64
C VAL A 259 0.66 9.60 25.86
N PHE A 260 -0.03 10.56 25.31
CA PHE A 260 -1.48 10.63 25.26
C PHE A 260 -1.98 9.86 24.04
N ALA A 261 -2.63 8.73 24.26
CA ALA A 261 -2.99 7.77 23.22
C ALA A 261 -4.51 7.74 23.01
N PHE A 262 -4.97 8.19 21.85
CA PHE A 262 -6.40 8.34 21.52
C PHE A 262 -6.90 7.20 20.64
N ASP A 263 -8.07 6.64 20.98
CA ASP A 263 -8.87 5.82 20.08
C ASP A 263 -10.36 5.97 20.42
N ARG A 264 -11.21 6.11 19.39
CA ARG A 264 -12.66 6.26 19.55
C ARG A 264 -13.39 4.94 19.83
N SER A 265 -12.73 3.80 19.66
CA SER A 265 -13.34 2.49 19.84
C SER A 265 -13.02 1.89 21.21
N PRO A 266 -14.02 1.63 22.08
CA PRO A 266 -13.79 1.04 23.40
C PRO A 266 -13.04 -0.30 23.33
N LYS A 267 -13.39 -1.17 22.38
CA LYS A 267 -12.74 -2.47 22.20
C LYS A 267 -11.27 -2.34 21.78
N ARG A 268 -10.96 -1.38 20.93
CA ARG A 268 -9.58 -1.13 20.49
C ARG A 268 -8.76 -0.49 21.61
N LEU A 269 -9.35 0.42 22.36
CA LEU A 269 -8.71 1.06 23.50
C LEU A 269 -8.38 0.03 24.61
N GLU A 270 -9.27 -0.90 24.87
CA GLU A 270 -9.00 -1.99 25.82
C GLU A 270 -7.82 -2.87 25.37
N LEU A 271 -7.75 -3.18 24.08
CA LEU A 271 -6.61 -3.87 23.50
C LEU A 271 -5.32 -3.06 23.63
N LEU A 272 -5.36 -1.76 23.40
CA LEU A 272 -4.24 -0.84 23.61
C LEU A 272 -3.75 -0.92 25.06
N LYS A 273 -4.63 -0.76 26.05
CA LYS A 273 -4.28 -0.83 27.47
C LYS A 273 -3.58 -2.13 27.85
N ARG A 274 -4.13 -3.28 27.42
CA ARG A 274 -3.50 -4.58 27.64
C ARG A 274 -2.11 -4.68 27.01
N ARG A 275 -1.93 -4.13 25.81
CA ARG A 275 -0.62 -4.14 25.16
C ARG A 275 0.38 -3.22 25.83
N MET A 276 -0.05 -2.08 26.37
CA MET A 276 0.83 -1.19 27.14
C MET A 276 1.28 -1.86 28.45
N GLN A 277 0.39 -2.59 29.12
CA GLN A 277 0.75 -3.41 30.30
C GLN A 277 1.78 -4.48 29.92
N LEU A 278 1.52 -5.25 28.84
CA LEU A 278 2.44 -6.28 28.36
C LEU A 278 3.80 -5.71 27.95
N ALA A 279 3.82 -4.51 27.39
CA ALA A 279 5.05 -3.86 26.93
C ALA A 279 5.81 -3.12 28.05
N GLY A 280 5.29 -3.09 29.29
CA GLY A 280 5.90 -2.31 30.38
C GLY A 280 5.81 -0.79 30.20
N ALA A 281 4.87 -0.32 29.39
CA ALA A 281 4.70 1.09 29.04
C ALA A 281 3.45 1.74 29.68
N ALA A 282 2.73 1.01 30.56
CA ALA A 282 1.44 1.46 31.08
C ALA A 282 1.52 2.76 31.89
N ASP A 283 2.59 2.95 32.66
CA ASP A 283 2.77 4.13 33.52
C ASP A 283 3.08 5.40 32.70
N ARG A 284 3.59 5.23 31.47
CA ARG A 284 3.94 6.33 30.57
C ARG A 284 2.80 6.69 29.62
N VAL A 285 1.88 5.75 29.33
CA VAL A 285 0.85 5.91 28.31
C VAL A 285 -0.52 6.16 28.95
N GLN A 286 -1.06 7.34 28.73
CA GLN A 286 -2.41 7.71 29.10
C GLN A 286 -3.37 7.44 27.94
N ALA A 287 -4.19 6.39 28.07
CA ALA A 287 -5.09 5.93 27.01
C ALA A 287 -6.49 6.55 27.17
N GLU A 288 -6.92 7.35 26.19
CA GLU A 288 -8.14 8.16 26.18
C GLU A 288 -9.17 7.62 25.18
N LEU A 289 -10.40 7.40 25.66
CA LEU A 289 -11.55 7.02 24.84
C LEU A 289 -12.17 8.27 24.21
N GLN A 290 -11.52 8.77 23.17
CA GLN A 290 -11.95 9.99 22.48
C GLN A 290 -11.45 9.99 21.04
N SER A 291 -12.19 10.68 20.16
CA SER A 291 -11.66 11.02 18.84
C SER A 291 -10.61 12.12 18.99
N PHE A 292 -9.47 11.97 18.32
CA PHE A 292 -8.46 13.04 18.28
C PHE A 292 -9.01 14.36 17.73
N LEU A 293 -9.98 14.32 16.82
CA LEU A 293 -10.62 15.51 16.27
C LEU A 293 -11.37 16.33 17.33
N ASP A 294 -11.86 15.67 18.38
CA ASP A 294 -12.63 16.30 19.46
C ASP A 294 -11.73 16.83 20.60
N VAL A 295 -10.42 16.63 20.53
CA VAL A 295 -9.48 17.10 21.54
C VAL A 295 -9.35 18.62 21.48
N SER A 296 -9.48 19.30 22.62
CA SER A 296 -9.23 20.75 22.68
C SER A 296 -7.75 21.06 22.60
N VAL A 297 -7.35 21.91 21.65
CA VAL A 297 -5.95 22.34 21.48
C VAL A 297 -5.47 23.26 22.63
N ASP A 298 -6.41 23.90 23.34
CA ASP A 298 -6.13 24.81 24.43
C ASP A 298 -6.17 24.14 25.81
N ASP A 299 -6.41 22.81 25.85
CA ASP A 299 -6.42 22.09 27.12
C ASP A 299 -5.04 22.11 27.76
N LYS A 300 -5.00 22.55 29.01
CA LYS A 300 -3.78 22.64 29.81
C LYS A 300 -3.06 21.31 29.97
N MET A 301 -3.78 20.19 29.84
CA MET A 301 -3.20 18.85 29.90
C MET A 301 -2.19 18.62 28.78
N TYR A 302 -2.40 19.19 27.59
CA TYR A 302 -1.53 18.98 26.42
C TYR A 302 -0.50 20.09 26.20
N ARG A 303 -0.37 21.05 27.10
CA ARG A 303 0.55 22.20 26.93
C ARG A 303 2.03 21.81 26.81
N ASN A 304 2.42 20.63 27.32
CA ASN A 304 3.76 20.11 27.23
C ASN A 304 3.99 19.20 26.02
N VAL A 305 2.96 18.96 25.21
CA VAL A 305 3.09 18.15 24.00
C VAL A 305 3.96 18.90 22.99
N ARG A 306 4.97 18.19 22.44
CA ARG A 306 5.86 18.72 21.41
C ARG A 306 5.82 17.92 20.12
N SER A 307 5.29 16.70 20.17
CA SER A 307 5.23 15.87 18.99
C SER A 307 3.91 15.10 18.89
N ILE A 308 3.46 14.89 17.66
CA ILE A 308 2.25 14.13 17.35
C ILE A 308 2.59 13.02 16.36
N LEU A 309 2.22 11.79 16.73
CA LEU A 309 2.17 10.63 15.85
C LEU A 309 0.75 10.50 15.30
N LEU A 310 0.60 10.54 13.98
CA LEU A 310 -0.68 10.45 13.29
C LEU A 310 -0.65 9.29 12.29
N ASP A 311 -1.19 8.14 12.72
CA ASP A 311 -1.33 6.91 11.92
C ASP A 311 -2.83 6.57 11.78
N PRO A 312 -3.58 7.35 10.98
CA PRO A 312 -5.04 7.26 10.91
C PRO A 312 -5.50 6.01 10.16
N SER A 313 -6.81 5.74 10.25
CA SER A 313 -7.43 4.71 9.42
C SER A 313 -7.23 4.99 7.94
N CYS A 314 -6.79 3.99 7.18
CA CYS A 314 -6.53 4.06 5.74
C CYS A 314 -7.09 2.83 5.02
N SER A 315 -6.95 2.79 3.70
CA SER A 315 -7.40 1.64 2.89
C SER A 315 -6.71 0.33 3.27
N GLY A 316 -5.45 0.41 3.75
CA GLY A 316 -4.60 -0.75 4.03
C GLY A 316 -4.13 -1.47 2.76
N SER A 317 -4.13 -0.78 1.63
CA SER A 317 -3.76 -1.33 0.32
C SER A 317 -2.29 -1.77 0.23
N GLY A 318 -1.41 -1.24 1.09
CA GLY A 318 0.00 -1.63 1.18
C GLY A 318 0.27 -2.94 1.94
N MET A 319 -0.72 -3.48 2.62
CA MET A 319 -0.55 -4.70 3.43
C MET A 319 -0.53 -5.95 2.55
N THR A 320 0.65 -6.51 2.29
CA THR A 320 0.86 -7.68 1.40
C THR A 320 0.08 -8.94 1.83
N ASN A 321 -0.18 -9.10 3.12
CA ASN A 321 -0.94 -10.24 3.68
C ASN A 321 -2.44 -9.93 3.89
N ARG A 322 -2.93 -8.78 3.44
CA ARG A 322 -4.32 -8.40 3.59
C ARG A 322 -5.05 -8.64 2.27
N LEU A 323 -5.86 -9.69 2.24
CA LEU A 323 -6.63 -10.08 1.06
C LEU A 323 -8.01 -9.39 0.96
N ASP A 324 -8.33 -8.51 1.92
CA ASP A 324 -9.61 -7.77 1.92
C ASP A 324 -9.74 -6.87 0.67
N HIS A 325 -8.62 -6.38 0.12
CA HIS A 325 -8.60 -5.61 -1.12
C HIS A 325 -9.06 -6.43 -2.35
N LEU A 326 -8.91 -7.76 -2.31
CA LEU A 326 -9.40 -8.62 -3.40
C LEU A 326 -10.92 -8.64 -3.51
N LEU A 327 -11.64 -8.27 -2.45
CA LEU A 327 -13.09 -8.10 -2.50
C LEU A 327 -13.48 -6.84 -3.29
N ASP A 328 -12.74 -5.76 -3.07
CA ASP A 328 -12.98 -4.50 -3.76
C ASP A 328 -12.65 -4.64 -5.26
N ILE A 329 -11.57 -5.36 -5.61
CA ILE A 329 -11.18 -5.67 -6.99
C ILE A 329 -12.14 -6.67 -7.65
N ALA A 330 -12.63 -7.66 -6.91
CA ALA A 330 -13.56 -8.65 -7.45
C ALA A 330 -14.91 -8.01 -7.81
N GLY A 331 -15.32 -6.93 -7.14
CA GLY A 331 -16.49 -6.12 -7.51
C GLY A 331 -16.26 -5.27 -8.77
N ALA A 332 -15.07 -4.69 -8.92
CA ALA A 332 -14.77 -3.77 -10.01
C ALA A 332 -14.50 -4.43 -11.38
N ARG A 333 -14.18 -5.73 -11.44
CA ARG A 333 -13.76 -6.40 -12.69
C ARG A 333 -14.83 -7.16 -13.45
N ASP A 334 -16.04 -7.25 -12.95
CA ASP A 334 -17.14 -7.93 -13.67
C ASP A 334 -17.66 -7.11 -14.88
N THR A 335 -17.02 -5.98 -15.17
CA THR A 335 -17.48 -5.00 -16.18
C THR A 335 -16.78 -5.05 -17.53
N THR A 336 -15.85 -5.99 -17.75
CA THR A 336 -15.12 -6.05 -19.04
C THR A 336 -15.80 -6.88 -20.14
N LEU A 337 -16.99 -7.45 -19.92
CA LEU A 337 -17.64 -8.29 -20.92
C LEU A 337 -19.06 -7.88 -21.35
N GLU A 338 -19.70 -6.89 -20.75
CA GLU A 338 -20.91 -6.30 -21.38
C GLU A 338 -21.15 -4.87 -20.85
N SER A 339 -21.31 -3.95 -21.79
CA SER A 339 -21.77 -2.57 -21.60
C SER A 339 -23.14 -2.54 -20.91
N GLY A 340 -23.18 -2.13 -19.66
CA GLY A 340 -24.43 -1.89 -18.93
C GLY A 340 -24.20 -1.01 -17.70
N ASP A 341 -25.05 -0.03 -17.50
CA ASP A 341 -25.05 1.13 -16.60
C ASP A 341 -24.69 0.96 -15.11
N ASN A 342 -24.21 -0.22 -14.67
CA ASN A 342 -23.95 -0.51 -13.25
C ASN A 342 -22.45 -0.59 -12.86
N ALA A 343 -21.53 -0.43 -13.82
CA ALA A 343 -20.09 -0.43 -13.57
C ALA A 343 -19.65 0.87 -12.91
N GLU A 344 -20.26 1.98 -13.30
CA GLU A 344 -20.00 3.32 -12.75
C GLU A 344 -20.31 3.41 -11.26
N ASP A 345 -21.31 2.67 -10.76
CA ASP A 345 -21.75 2.70 -9.35
C ASP A 345 -20.77 2.04 -8.35
N GLU A 346 -19.99 1.03 -8.74
CA GLU A 346 -19.07 0.34 -7.81
C GLU A 346 -17.67 0.99 -7.78
N ASP A 347 -17.18 1.44 -8.93
CA ASP A 347 -15.98 2.28 -9.01
C ASP A 347 -16.22 3.61 -8.28
N GLU A 348 -17.41 4.16 -8.39
CA GLU A 348 -17.82 5.36 -7.66
C GLU A 348 -17.87 5.12 -6.13
N LYS A 349 -18.35 3.97 -5.65
CA LYS A 349 -18.36 3.62 -4.21
C LYS A 349 -16.95 3.43 -3.66
N THR A 350 -16.06 2.80 -4.41
CA THR A 350 -14.66 2.60 -4.00
C THR A 350 -13.93 3.93 -3.96
N THR A 351 -14.14 4.76 -4.98
CA THR A 351 -13.59 6.12 -5.05
C THR A 351 -14.14 7.00 -3.92
N LYS A 352 -15.43 6.97 -3.64
CA LYS A 352 -16.06 7.68 -2.52
C LYS A 352 -15.50 7.25 -1.17
N ARG A 353 -15.26 5.95 -0.96
CA ARG A 353 -14.65 5.43 0.27
C ARG A 353 -13.23 5.93 0.42
N LEU A 354 -12.44 5.87 -0.64
CA LEU A 354 -11.05 6.36 -0.63
C LEU A 354 -11.02 7.86 -0.34
N GLN A 355 -11.91 8.63 -0.97
CA GLN A 355 -12.06 10.06 -0.71
C GLN A 355 -12.43 10.33 0.75
N SER A 356 -13.39 9.60 1.31
CA SER A 356 -13.79 9.76 2.72
C SER A 356 -12.67 9.46 3.71
N LEU A 357 -11.78 8.49 3.38
CA LEU A 357 -10.58 8.22 4.18
C LEU A 357 -9.56 9.36 4.07
N ALA A 358 -9.30 9.85 2.86
CA ALA A 358 -8.41 10.97 2.62
C ALA A 358 -8.91 12.26 3.29
N ASP A 359 -10.21 12.53 3.25
CA ASP A 359 -10.83 13.69 3.92
C ASP A 359 -10.62 13.62 5.44
N PHE A 360 -10.86 12.46 6.06
CA PHE A 360 -10.59 12.25 7.48
C PHE A 360 -9.10 12.41 7.84
N GLN A 361 -8.21 11.88 7.01
CA GLN A 361 -6.76 11.97 7.19
C GLN A 361 -6.30 13.42 7.12
N LEU A 362 -6.81 14.18 6.16
CA LEU A 362 -6.53 15.61 6.02
C LEU A 362 -7.05 16.40 7.23
N GLU A 363 -8.28 16.14 7.68
CA GLU A 363 -8.85 16.78 8.85
C GLU A 363 -8.01 16.52 10.10
N ALA A 364 -7.56 15.27 10.30
CA ALA A 364 -6.71 14.92 11.42
C ALA A 364 -5.33 15.60 11.35
N LEU A 365 -4.75 15.73 10.16
CA LEU A 365 -3.46 16.39 9.97
C LEU A 365 -3.58 17.92 10.20
N ARG A 366 -4.65 18.55 9.70
CA ARG A 366 -4.99 19.97 10.00
C ARG A 366 -5.18 20.19 11.51
N LYS A 367 -5.86 19.26 12.18
CA LYS A 367 -6.01 19.27 13.64
C LYS A 367 -4.65 19.20 14.35
N ALA A 368 -3.74 18.34 13.90
CA ALA A 368 -2.39 18.27 14.46
C ALA A 368 -1.64 19.60 14.29
N PHE A 369 -1.78 20.26 13.14
CA PHE A 369 -1.15 21.56 12.87
C PHE A 369 -1.70 22.71 13.72
N SER A 370 -2.93 22.58 14.23
CA SER A 370 -3.55 23.61 15.08
C SER A 370 -3.01 23.66 16.52
N PHE A 371 -2.24 22.65 16.97
CA PHE A 371 -1.58 22.69 18.29
C PHE A 371 -0.36 23.60 18.24
N LEU A 372 -0.43 24.78 18.81
CA LEU A 372 0.60 25.82 18.70
C LEU A 372 1.95 25.45 19.32
N GLN A 373 1.93 24.60 20.35
CA GLN A 373 3.12 24.14 21.08
C GLN A 373 3.81 22.92 20.47
N VAL A 374 3.18 22.29 19.48
CA VAL A 374 3.71 21.11 18.81
C VAL A 374 4.77 21.53 17.79
N GLU A 375 5.94 20.94 17.88
CA GLU A 375 7.09 21.19 17.03
C GLU A 375 7.21 20.18 15.88
N ARG A 376 6.72 18.94 16.09
CA ARG A 376 6.90 17.82 15.15
C ARG A 376 5.63 17.04 14.96
N VAL A 377 5.36 16.66 13.72
CA VAL A 377 4.25 15.77 13.35
C VAL A 377 4.78 14.72 12.39
N VAL A 378 4.51 13.45 12.68
CA VAL A 378 4.70 12.35 11.74
C VAL A 378 3.34 11.84 11.32
N TYR A 379 3.07 11.91 10.02
CA TYR A 379 1.90 11.33 9.38
C TYR A 379 2.30 10.03 8.67
N SER A 380 1.51 8.99 8.81
CA SER A 380 1.78 7.70 8.16
C SER A 380 0.52 6.97 7.76
N THR A 381 0.62 6.13 6.72
CA THR A 381 -0.43 5.21 6.30
C THR A 381 0.16 3.87 5.89
N CYS A 382 -0.65 2.81 5.96
CA CYS A 382 -0.36 1.54 5.28
C CYS A 382 -1.05 1.47 3.91
N SER A 383 -1.17 2.60 3.23
CA SER A 383 -1.68 2.74 1.85
C SER A 383 -0.55 2.80 0.84
N ILE A 384 -0.89 2.54 -0.44
CA ILE A 384 -0.06 2.81 -1.61
C ILE A 384 -0.69 3.83 -2.53
N PHE A 385 -1.86 4.36 -2.18
CA PHE A 385 -2.60 5.32 -3.00
C PHE A 385 -2.13 6.75 -2.73
N GLU A 386 -1.76 7.47 -3.78
CA GLU A 386 -1.39 8.89 -3.73
C GLU A 386 -2.46 9.74 -3.04
N LYS A 387 -3.72 9.34 -3.20
CA LYS A 387 -4.89 10.00 -2.63
C LYS A 387 -4.90 10.07 -1.11
N GLU A 388 -4.37 9.03 -0.44
CA GLU A 388 -4.25 8.95 1.03
C GLU A 388 -2.88 9.42 1.53
N ASP A 389 -1.92 9.57 0.63
CA ASP A 389 -0.51 9.82 0.92
C ASP A 389 -0.10 11.24 0.51
N GLU A 390 0.47 11.42 -0.66
CA GLU A 390 1.01 12.70 -1.13
C GLU A 390 -0.05 13.79 -1.31
N GLU A 391 -1.27 13.45 -1.77
CA GLU A 391 -2.33 14.44 -1.95
C GLU A 391 -2.80 15.01 -0.61
N VAL A 392 -2.90 14.17 0.44
CA VAL A 392 -3.23 14.63 1.80
C VAL A 392 -2.14 15.56 2.32
N VAL A 393 -0.87 15.20 2.14
CA VAL A 393 0.28 16.03 2.53
C VAL A 393 0.27 17.37 1.79
N ALA A 394 0.06 17.35 0.48
CA ALA A 394 -0.01 18.57 -0.34
C ALA A 394 -1.15 19.50 0.10
N ALA A 395 -2.31 18.94 0.41
CA ALA A 395 -3.46 19.70 0.89
C ALA A 395 -3.23 20.28 2.30
N ALA A 396 -2.62 19.51 3.21
CA ALA A 396 -2.33 19.96 4.57
C ALA A 396 -1.31 21.11 4.60
N LEU A 397 -0.27 21.06 3.78
CA LEU A 397 0.71 22.15 3.69
C LEU A 397 0.09 23.47 3.21
N LYS A 398 -0.97 23.40 2.42
CA LYS A 398 -1.73 24.56 1.90
C LYS A 398 -2.92 24.96 2.76
N SER A 399 -3.19 24.24 3.83
CA SER A 399 -4.32 24.53 4.72
C SER A 399 -4.15 25.87 5.44
N ASP A 400 -5.26 26.49 5.81
CA ASP A 400 -5.26 27.75 6.54
C ASP A 400 -4.54 27.64 7.89
N GLU A 401 -4.67 26.50 8.56
CA GLU A 401 -4.01 26.20 9.83
C GLU A 401 -2.48 26.24 9.70
N ASN A 402 -1.95 25.92 8.54
CA ASN A 402 -0.51 25.96 8.29
C ASN A 402 -0.06 27.28 7.69
N VAL A 403 -0.74 27.77 6.65
CA VAL A 403 -0.29 28.95 5.88
C VAL A 403 -0.38 30.23 6.72
N ARG A 404 -1.38 30.32 7.63
CA ARG A 404 -1.57 31.49 8.51
C ARG A 404 -0.87 31.36 9.86
N ALA A 405 -0.22 30.23 10.12
CA ALA A 405 0.51 30.04 11.36
C ALA A 405 1.72 30.96 11.43
N ALA A 406 1.98 31.55 12.60
CA ALA A 406 3.19 32.32 12.85
C ALA A 406 4.46 31.47 12.69
N ARG A 407 4.35 30.18 13.00
CA ARG A 407 5.39 29.16 12.82
C ARG A 407 4.77 27.99 12.01
N PRO A 408 4.84 28.02 10.67
CA PRO A 408 4.27 26.96 9.84
C PRO A 408 5.08 25.66 9.91
N PHE A 409 4.42 24.56 9.64
CA PHE A 409 5.07 23.27 9.41
C PHE A 409 5.60 23.18 7.99
N VAL A 410 6.80 22.64 7.86
CA VAL A 410 7.41 22.28 6.59
C VAL A 410 7.78 20.80 6.58
N LEU A 411 7.84 20.20 5.40
CA LEU A 411 8.37 18.83 5.25
C LEU A 411 9.88 18.81 5.49
N LYS A 412 10.32 17.87 6.30
CA LYS A 412 11.74 17.56 6.49
C LYS A 412 12.03 16.13 6.00
N PRO A 413 13.23 15.85 5.49
CA PRO A 413 13.60 14.51 5.06
C PRO A 413 13.56 13.51 6.22
N ALA A 414 12.77 12.46 6.07
CA ALA A 414 12.69 11.33 7.00
C ALA A 414 13.49 10.14 6.46
N LEU A 415 14.03 9.30 7.34
CA LEU A 415 14.75 8.07 7.01
C LEU A 415 15.73 8.28 5.85
N ARG A 416 16.74 9.11 6.05
CA ARG A 416 17.68 9.54 4.99
C ARG A 416 18.38 8.36 4.31
N SER A 417 18.60 7.27 5.03
CA SER A 417 19.20 6.03 4.50
C SER A 417 18.22 5.20 3.66
N TRP A 418 16.90 5.49 3.70
CA TRP A 418 15.90 4.75 2.96
C TRP A 418 15.81 5.24 1.50
N PRO A 419 15.89 4.35 0.48
CA PRO A 419 16.06 4.79 -0.91
C PRO A 419 14.77 5.26 -1.58
N ARG A 420 13.61 4.71 -1.20
CA ARG A 420 12.33 4.99 -1.88
C ARG A 420 11.65 6.22 -1.30
N ARG A 421 11.36 7.18 -2.17
CA ARG A 421 10.78 8.47 -1.83
C ARG A 421 9.35 8.60 -2.32
N GLY A 422 8.66 9.66 -1.89
CA GLY A 422 7.33 9.99 -2.34
C GLY A 422 7.24 10.26 -3.84
N LEU A 423 6.02 10.28 -4.34
CA LEU A 423 5.71 10.53 -5.74
C LEU A 423 5.52 12.03 -5.99
N GLU A 424 5.87 12.47 -7.19
CA GLU A 424 5.57 13.83 -7.63
C GLU A 424 4.09 13.95 -7.98
N VAL A 425 3.35 14.68 -7.18
CA VAL A 425 1.92 14.95 -7.40
C VAL A 425 1.67 16.45 -7.51
N ALA A 426 0.51 16.82 -8.06
CA ALA A 426 0.12 18.21 -8.17
C ALA A 426 0.04 18.86 -6.77
N GLY A 427 0.90 19.83 -6.54
CA GLY A 427 0.93 20.59 -5.28
C GLY A 427 2.07 20.30 -4.34
N LEU A 428 2.94 19.35 -4.68
CA LEU A 428 4.26 19.14 -4.05
C LEU A 428 5.37 19.50 -5.04
N SER A 429 6.46 20.09 -4.53
CA SER A 429 7.69 20.22 -5.31
C SER A 429 8.44 18.88 -5.33
N ALA A 430 9.38 18.70 -6.29
CA ALA A 430 10.25 17.54 -6.33
C ALA A 430 11.06 17.35 -5.03
N GLU A 431 11.50 18.45 -4.41
CA GLU A 431 12.19 18.43 -3.12
C GLU A 431 11.28 17.96 -1.98
N GLN A 432 10.01 18.39 -1.98
CA GLN A 432 9.01 17.94 -1.01
C GLN A 432 8.68 16.47 -1.20
N ALA A 433 8.52 15.99 -2.43
CA ALA A 433 8.34 14.58 -2.72
C ALA A 433 9.56 13.75 -2.27
N ALA A 434 10.78 14.25 -2.47
CA ALA A 434 12.01 13.60 -2.02
C ALA A 434 12.16 13.55 -0.49
N ALA A 435 11.47 14.41 0.26
CA ALA A 435 11.44 14.37 1.73
C ALA A 435 10.53 13.25 2.28
N LEU A 436 9.56 12.80 1.51
CA LEU A 436 8.63 11.75 1.88
C LEU A 436 9.26 10.36 1.76
N VAL A 437 8.70 9.40 2.50
CA VAL A 437 9.14 8.00 2.48
C VAL A 437 8.00 7.12 1.99
N ARG A 438 8.29 6.26 1.02
CA ARG A 438 7.43 5.15 0.62
C ARG A 438 8.14 3.82 0.85
N ALA A 439 7.39 2.79 1.19
CA ALA A 439 7.82 1.41 1.12
C ALA A 439 6.94 0.65 0.12
N ASP A 440 7.55 -0.23 -0.66
CA ASP A 440 6.89 -1.08 -1.65
C ASP A 440 6.99 -2.53 -1.21
N GLY A 441 5.84 -3.16 -0.96
CA GLY A 441 5.76 -4.53 -0.49
C GLY A 441 6.46 -5.56 -1.37
N LEU A 442 6.64 -5.24 -2.65
CA LEU A 442 7.28 -6.13 -3.62
C LEU A 442 8.80 -5.98 -3.68
N LYS A 443 9.31 -4.77 -3.43
CA LYS A 443 10.71 -4.40 -3.71
C LYS A 443 11.55 -4.21 -2.46
N ASP A 444 10.91 -3.85 -1.34
CA ASP A 444 11.62 -3.42 -0.14
C ASP A 444 11.58 -4.46 0.99
N SER A 445 11.09 -5.67 0.70
CA SER A 445 10.98 -6.79 1.65
C SER A 445 10.18 -6.45 2.92
N THR A 446 9.26 -5.50 2.86
CA THR A 446 8.38 -5.05 3.95
C THR A 446 6.99 -4.75 3.38
N ASN A 447 5.99 -4.41 4.20
CA ASN A 447 4.70 -3.98 3.67
C ASN A 447 4.80 -2.62 2.95
N GLY A 448 3.86 -2.35 2.03
CA GLY A 448 3.69 -1.01 1.48
C GLY A 448 3.29 -0.04 2.58
N PHE A 449 3.95 1.11 2.60
CA PHE A 449 3.80 2.09 3.67
C PHE A 449 4.20 3.49 3.21
N PHE A 450 3.66 4.50 3.88
CA PHE A 450 3.97 5.90 3.62
C PHE A 450 4.28 6.64 4.91
N VAL A 451 5.27 7.56 4.88
CA VAL A 451 5.61 8.44 6.01
C VAL A 451 5.94 9.84 5.52
N ALA A 452 5.37 10.84 6.18
CA ALA A 452 5.70 12.25 6.05
C ALA A 452 6.08 12.83 7.42
N TYR A 453 7.21 13.52 7.48
CA TYR A 453 7.69 14.19 8.68
C TYR A 453 7.64 15.71 8.51
N PHE A 454 6.96 16.36 9.44
CA PHE A 454 6.78 17.80 9.48
C PHE A 454 7.45 18.38 10.73
N GLU A 455 8.09 19.52 10.55
CA GLU A 455 8.72 20.28 11.63
C GLU A 455 8.34 21.75 11.51
N ARG A 456 8.12 22.42 12.65
CA ARG A 456 7.86 23.85 12.67
C ARG A 456 9.14 24.62 12.41
N ILE A 457 9.01 25.72 11.68
CA ILE A 457 10.10 26.66 11.43
C ILE A 457 9.73 28.05 11.90
N ASP A 458 10.72 28.80 12.37
CA ASP A 458 10.55 30.22 12.61
C ASP A 458 10.51 30.97 11.26
N THR A 459 9.55 31.90 11.13
CA THR A 459 9.34 32.64 9.86
C THR A 459 10.57 33.41 9.39
N ALA A 460 11.46 33.81 10.32
CA ALA A 460 12.73 34.43 9.98
C ALA A 460 13.69 33.49 9.22
N GLU A 461 13.76 32.20 9.61
CA GLU A 461 14.55 31.17 8.90
C GLU A 461 13.91 30.77 7.57
N GLY A 462 12.57 30.66 7.51
CA GLY A 462 11.85 30.34 6.30
C GLY A 462 11.96 31.40 5.20
N ALA A 463 12.07 32.68 5.58
CA ALA A 463 12.30 33.77 4.64
C ALA A 463 13.71 33.71 4.02
N VAL A 464 14.74 33.40 4.83
CA VAL A 464 16.12 33.23 4.35
C VAL A 464 16.24 32.00 3.44
N ASP A 465 15.59 30.90 3.77
CA ASP A 465 15.60 29.70 2.94
C ASP A 465 14.84 29.90 1.61
N GLN A 466 13.73 30.65 1.62
CA GLN A 466 13.03 31.00 0.37
C GLN A 466 13.82 31.98 -0.50
N GLU A 467 14.55 32.91 0.11
CA GLU A 467 15.35 33.88 -0.62
C GLU A 467 16.65 33.23 -1.16
N ASN A 468 17.27 32.35 -0.41
CA ASN A 468 18.39 31.53 -0.88
C ASN A 468 17.96 30.56 -1.99
N ARG A 469 16.77 29.95 -1.89
CA ARG A 469 16.20 29.10 -2.94
C ARG A 469 15.85 29.87 -4.20
N LYS A 470 15.32 31.10 -4.08
CA LYS A 470 15.08 31.98 -5.23
C LYS A 470 16.40 32.40 -5.90
N THR A 471 17.43 32.63 -5.11
CA THR A 471 18.76 33.01 -5.61
C THR A 471 19.46 31.82 -6.27
N THR A 472 19.41 30.63 -5.66
CA THR A 472 19.94 29.38 -6.24
C THR A 472 19.18 28.98 -7.50
N LYS A 473 17.83 29.13 -7.51
CA LYS A 473 17.02 28.86 -8.71
C LYS A 473 17.32 29.83 -9.84
N ARG A 474 17.52 31.13 -9.55
CA ARG A 474 17.98 32.10 -10.55
C ARG A 474 19.38 31.78 -11.10
N LEU A 475 20.28 31.26 -10.26
CA LEU A 475 21.62 30.85 -10.69
C LEU A 475 21.59 29.54 -11.50
N THR A 476 20.74 28.57 -11.13
CA THR A 476 20.57 27.34 -11.89
C THR A 476 19.79 27.57 -13.19
N ASP A 477 18.74 28.40 -13.18
CA ASP A 477 17.99 28.76 -14.39
C ASP A 477 18.88 29.54 -15.36
N ALA A 478 19.71 30.48 -14.88
CA ALA A 478 20.69 31.17 -15.70
C ALA A 478 21.77 30.24 -16.27
N SER A 479 22.25 29.26 -15.48
CA SER A 479 23.21 28.26 -15.92
C SER A 479 22.58 27.26 -16.90
N THR A 480 21.30 26.95 -16.71
CA THR A 480 20.54 26.05 -17.60
C THR A 480 20.16 26.74 -18.90
N GLU A 481 19.86 28.03 -18.88
CA GLU A 481 19.59 28.81 -20.09
C GLU A 481 20.84 28.95 -20.97
N VAL A 482 22.03 29.16 -20.35
CA VAL A 482 23.30 29.17 -21.08
C VAL A 482 23.67 27.77 -21.61
N ALA A 483 23.36 26.70 -20.87
CA ALA A 483 23.57 25.32 -21.33
C ALA A 483 22.54 24.89 -22.39
N LEU A 484 21.27 25.29 -22.25
CA LEU A 484 20.22 25.01 -23.24
C LEU A 484 20.44 25.76 -24.57
N THR A 485 20.92 27.02 -24.54
CA THR A 485 21.26 27.75 -25.77
C THR A 485 22.43 27.10 -26.49
N SER A 486 23.45 26.59 -25.80
CA SER A 486 24.58 25.90 -26.44
C SER A 486 24.19 24.50 -26.95
N VAL A 487 23.31 23.77 -26.27
CA VAL A 487 22.82 22.45 -26.70
C VAL A 487 21.78 22.59 -27.83
N CYS A 488 20.93 23.63 -27.79
CA CYS A 488 19.93 23.87 -28.85
C CYS A 488 20.60 24.21 -30.16
N THR A 489 21.65 25.03 -30.17
CA THR A 489 22.41 25.35 -31.40
C THR A 489 23.12 24.12 -31.97
N GLN A 490 23.65 23.21 -31.13
CA GLN A 490 24.23 21.95 -31.63
C GLN A 490 23.18 20.94 -32.10
N ALA A 491 22.02 20.86 -31.43
CA ALA A 491 20.93 19.98 -31.82
C ALA A 491 20.28 20.43 -33.15
N GLU A 492 20.04 21.72 -33.33
CA GLU A 492 19.51 22.25 -34.59
C GLU A 492 20.47 22.05 -35.77
N ALA A 493 21.78 22.27 -35.57
CA ALA A 493 22.78 21.98 -36.62
C ALA A 493 22.80 20.49 -36.99
N THR A 494 22.63 19.58 -36.01
CA THR A 494 22.60 18.13 -36.23
C THR A 494 21.30 17.68 -36.93
N ILE A 495 20.16 18.29 -36.61
CA ILE A 495 18.86 18.00 -37.20
C ILE A 495 18.81 18.53 -38.65
N VAL A 496 19.33 19.70 -38.90
CA VAL A 496 19.43 20.27 -40.26
C VAL A 496 20.34 19.42 -41.15
N CYS A 497 21.47 18.94 -40.60
CA CYS A 497 22.38 18.06 -41.33
C CYS A 497 21.76 16.68 -41.63
N LYS A 498 21.02 16.09 -40.68
CA LYS A 498 20.27 14.83 -40.90
C LYS A 498 19.11 15.01 -41.87
N LYS A 499 18.33 16.12 -41.82
CA LYS A 499 17.26 16.42 -42.78
C LYS A 499 17.81 16.63 -44.18
N ARG A 500 18.94 17.33 -44.37
CA ARG A 500 19.61 17.47 -45.67
C ARG A 500 20.09 16.12 -46.23
N LYS A 501 20.66 15.23 -45.42
CA LYS A 501 21.07 13.88 -45.86
C LYS A 501 19.86 13.01 -46.25
N MET A 502 18.75 13.07 -45.50
CA MET A 502 17.53 12.32 -45.84
C MET A 502 16.86 12.81 -47.11
N LEU A 503 16.76 14.14 -47.30
CA LEU A 503 16.21 14.73 -48.54
C LEU A 503 17.05 14.35 -49.77
N SER A 504 18.37 14.32 -49.68
CA SER A 504 19.25 13.90 -50.76
C SER A 504 19.13 12.40 -51.08
N ALA A 505 18.88 11.56 -50.10
CA ALA A 505 18.66 10.12 -50.27
C ALA A 505 17.31 9.83 -50.93
N THR A 506 16.25 10.53 -50.51
CA THR A 506 14.90 10.40 -51.08
C THR A 506 14.86 10.89 -52.54
N GLN A 507 15.55 12.00 -52.89
CA GLN A 507 15.67 12.47 -54.23
C GLN A 507 16.43 11.48 -55.16
N LYS A 508 17.51 10.83 -54.64
CA LYS A 508 18.23 9.79 -55.38
C LYS A 508 17.36 8.55 -55.62
N GLN A 509 16.54 8.17 -54.63
CA GLN A 509 15.65 7.02 -54.74
C GLN A 509 14.49 7.27 -55.73
N ASN A 510 13.88 8.46 -55.70
CA ASN A 510 12.84 8.86 -56.63
C ASN A 510 13.37 8.98 -58.06
N ARG A 511 14.62 9.42 -58.25
CA ARG A 511 15.28 9.49 -59.57
C ARG A 511 15.55 8.09 -60.14
N LYS A 512 15.93 7.09 -59.26
CA LYS A 512 16.07 5.69 -59.67
C LYS A 512 14.73 5.05 -60.04
N ARG A 513 13.63 5.38 -59.32
CA ARG A 513 12.27 4.89 -59.60
C ARG A 513 11.74 5.40 -60.92
N ARG A 514 11.87 6.70 -61.18
CA ARG A 514 11.50 7.31 -62.47
C ARG A 514 12.29 6.77 -63.66
N LYS A 515 13.59 6.41 -63.48
CA LYS A 515 14.36 5.75 -64.55
C LYS A 515 13.89 4.32 -64.82
N ARG A 516 13.49 3.56 -63.79
CA ARG A 516 12.91 2.21 -63.93
C ARG A 516 11.53 2.23 -64.62
N GLU A 517 10.68 3.20 -64.28
CA GLU A 517 9.35 3.35 -64.90
C GLU A 517 9.46 3.76 -66.38
N LYS A 518 10.41 4.63 -66.71
CA LYS A 518 10.68 4.98 -68.18
C LYS A 518 11.24 3.80 -68.95
N ARG A 519 11.99 2.88 -68.33
CA ARG A 519 12.49 1.67 -68.99
C ARG A 519 11.37 0.65 -69.22
N LYS A 520 10.47 0.47 -68.25
CA LYS A 520 9.28 -0.41 -68.42
C LYS A 520 8.30 0.05 -69.51
N LYS A 521 8.16 1.36 -69.75
CA LYS A 521 7.29 1.88 -70.79
C LYS A 521 7.92 1.78 -72.22
N ARG A 522 9.21 1.44 -72.36
CA ARG A 522 9.90 1.23 -73.63
C ARG A 522 9.85 -0.23 -74.12
N ASP A 523 9.61 -1.17 -73.22
CA ASP A 523 9.72 -2.61 -73.51
C ASP A 523 8.34 -3.33 -73.57
N THR A 524 7.23 -2.61 -73.80
CA THR A 524 5.93 -3.20 -74.08
C THR A 524 5.68 -3.17 -75.63
N PRO A 525 5.51 -4.33 -76.29
CA PRO A 525 5.17 -4.39 -77.67
C PRO A 525 3.71 -3.99 -77.90
N LYS A 526 3.51 -3.19 -78.94
CA LYS A 526 2.18 -2.92 -79.49
C LYS A 526 1.67 -4.22 -80.16
N SER A 527 0.52 -4.73 -79.72
CA SER A 527 -0.22 -5.69 -80.53
C SER A 527 -1.55 -5.08 -80.95
N SER A 528 -1.80 -5.32 -82.19
CA SER A 528 -2.78 -4.84 -83.11
C SER A 528 -4.24 -5.09 -82.73
N GLU A 529 -5.08 -4.16 -83.21
CA GLU A 529 -6.54 -4.25 -83.38
C GLU A 529 -6.97 -5.50 -84.13
N SER A 530 -8.11 -6.09 -83.74
CA SER A 530 -9.05 -6.68 -84.67
C SER A 530 -10.49 -6.52 -84.13
N VAL A 531 -11.24 -5.80 -84.96
CA VAL A 531 -12.66 -5.58 -85.00
C VAL A 531 -13.37 -6.95 -85.23
N VAL A 532 -14.46 -7.27 -84.58
CA VAL A 532 -15.63 -7.95 -85.17
C VAL A 532 -16.88 -7.58 -84.33
N ASP A 533 -17.89 -7.27 -85.12
CA ASP A 533 -19.23 -6.79 -84.86
C ASP A 533 -20.18 -7.86 -84.24
N GLU A 534 -21.34 -7.34 -83.74
CA GLU A 534 -22.73 -7.86 -83.80
C GLU A 534 -22.98 -9.23 -83.13
N GLU A 535 -24.05 -9.53 -82.48
CA GLU A 535 -25.50 -9.20 -82.54
C GLU A 535 -26.20 -9.76 -81.31
N GLU A 536 -27.28 -9.15 -80.91
CA GLU A 536 -28.56 -9.55 -80.39
C GLU A 536 -28.76 -10.90 -79.57
N GLY A 537 -29.50 -10.74 -78.46
CA GLY A 537 -30.26 -11.82 -77.84
C GLY A 537 -30.60 -11.48 -76.39
#